data_7261ac98d0022f6d03287d0ca913d651
#
_entry.id   7261ac98d0022f6d03287d0ca913d651
#
_cell.length_a   1.000
_cell.length_b   1.000
_cell.length_c   1.000
_cell.angle_alpha   90.00
_cell.angle_beta   90.00
_cell.angle_gamma   90.00
#
_symmetry.space_group_name_H-M   'P 1'
#
loop_
_entity.id
_entity.type
_entity.pdbx_description
1 polymer ?
#
loop_
_entity_poly.entity_id
_entity_poly.type
_entity_poly.pdbx_seq_one_letter_code
_entity_poly.pdbx_strand_id
1 'polypeptide(L)'
;GGNRSIRVHAPIADSTKEIDVVMSDAPLVAAIWVYARNVLILSLLISFITGGLLFLALNRLLIHPIRNMTTNMLRFADAPEDKALVIEDSGRGDELGVAERELGAMQKHLQEALSERKHLADLGLAISKINHDMRNLLTPAQLLSDRLASVSDPMVQRLAPRIVKA
;
A
#
# COMPACT_ATOMS: atom_id res chain seq x y z
N GLY A 1 46.73 -29.59 34.25
CA GLY A 1 45.50 -29.57 34.98
C GLY A 1 45.76 -29.72 36.45
N GLY A 2 45.74 -28.63 37.24
CA GLY A 2 45.92 -28.67 38.68
C GLY A 2 44.68 -29.24 39.35
N ASN A 3 44.85 -30.27 40.11
CA ASN A 3 43.81 -30.87 40.98
C ASN A 3 43.56 -29.86 42.10
N ARG A 4 42.52 -29.04 42.00
CA ARG A 4 42.09 -28.14 43.07
C ARG A 4 41.33 -28.98 44.09
N SER A 5 41.67 -28.87 45.37
CA SER A 5 40.99 -29.52 46.46
C SER A 5 40.45 -28.48 47.44
N ILE A 6 39.22 -28.66 47.88
CA ILE A 6 38.60 -27.85 48.92
C ILE A 6 38.95 -28.52 50.25
N ARG A 7 39.57 -27.80 51.19
CA ARG A 7 39.83 -28.26 52.56
C ARG A 7 38.79 -27.62 53.47
N VAL A 8 38.07 -28.48 54.19
CA VAL A 8 37.15 -28.03 55.20
C VAL A 8 37.73 -28.43 56.57
N HIS A 9 38.01 -27.46 57.40
CA HIS A 9 38.47 -27.66 58.78
C HIS A 9 37.25 -27.61 59.71
N ALA A 10 37.01 -28.67 60.44
CA ALA A 10 35.97 -28.72 61.42
C ALA A 10 36.56 -29.12 62.79
N PRO A 11 36.35 -28.30 63.81
CA PRO A 11 36.77 -28.66 65.17
C PRO A 11 35.87 -29.77 65.75
N ILE A 12 36.42 -30.76 66.40
CA ILE A 12 35.70 -31.78 67.12
C ILE A 12 35.42 -31.24 68.54
N ALA A 13 34.14 -31.29 68.94
CA ALA A 13 33.63 -30.62 70.15
C ALA A 13 34.20 -31.09 71.48
N ASP A 14 35.07 -32.07 71.54
CA ASP A 14 35.66 -32.58 72.81
C ASP A 14 37.13 -33.10 72.69
N SER A 15 37.87 -32.68 71.67
CA SER A 15 39.26 -33.05 71.50
C SER A 15 40.09 -32.02 70.73
N THR A 16 41.41 -31.95 71.08
CA THR A 16 42.42 -31.13 70.39
C THR A 16 42.71 -31.61 68.97
N LYS A 17 41.83 -32.42 68.34
CA LYS A 17 42.01 -32.97 66.99
C LYS A 17 41.12 -32.26 66.00
N GLU A 18 41.68 -31.76 64.95
CA GLU A 18 40.93 -31.21 63.81
C GLU A 18 40.79 -32.29 62.76
N ILE A 19 39.61 -32.37 62.16
CA ILE A 19 39.34 -33.23 61.00
C ILE A 19 39.58 -32.39 59.77
N ASP A 20 40.55 -32.77 58.96
CA ASP A 20 40.85 -32.15 57.67
C ASP A 20 40.25 -33.03 56.56
N VAL A 21 39.13 -32.58 56.02
CA VAL A 21 38.47 -33.30 54.91
C VAL A 21 38.89 -32.64 53.59
N VAL A 22 39.67 -33.38 52.84
CA VAL A 22 40.14 -32.98 51.49
C VAL A 22 39.18 -33.59 50.46
N MET A 23 38.35 -32.75 49.84
CA MET A 23 37.45 -33.17 48.76
C MET A 23 37.93 -32.62 47.44
N SER A 24 37.84 -33.41 46.38
CA SER A 24 38.09 -32.95 45.00
C SER A 24 36.97 -32.03 44.54
N ASP A 25 37.31 -30.88 43.96
CA ASP A 25 36.35 -29.94 43.33
C ASP A 25 35.86 -30.40 41.94
N ALA A 26 36.50 -31.41 41.37
CA ALA A 26 36.22 -31.90 40.02
C ALA A 26 34.74 -32.26 39.78
N PRO A 27 34.05 -33.03 40.68
CA PRO A 27 32.64 -33.34 40.47
C PRO A 27 31.71 -32.11 40.56
N LEU A 28 32.07 -31.16 41.44
CA LEU A 28 31.30 -29.90 41.58
C LEU A 28 31.42 -29.03 40.33
N VAL A 29 32.64 -28.87 39.81
CA VAL A 29 32.93 -28.11 38.58
C VAL A 29 32.21 -28.78 37.39
N ALA A 30 32.26 -30.10 37.28
CA ALA A 30 31.54 -30.83 36.22
C ALA A 30 30.01 -30.61 36.30
N ALA A 31 29.44 -30.67 37.49
CA ALA A 31 28.02 -30.39 37.68
C ALA A 31 27.61 -28.96 37.29
N ILE A 32 28.45 -27.97 37.64
CA ILE A 32 28.27 -26.57 37.25
C ILE A 32 28.30 -26.40 35.72
N TRP A 33 29.28 -27.06 35.07
CA TRP A 33 29.36 -27.01 33.60
C TRP A 33 28.17 -27.65 32.91
N VAL A 34 27.65 -28.78 33.39
CA VAL A 34 26.43 -29.42 32.87
C VAL A 34 25.21 -28.51 33.06
N TYR A 35 25.10 -27.92 34.23
CA TYR A 35 24.03 -26.98 34.52
C TYR A 35 24.10 -25.74 33.61
N ALA A 36 25.26 -25.09 33.53
CA ALA A 36 25.46 -23.91 32.69
C ALA A 36 25.18 -24.20 31.21
N ARG A 37 25.62 -25.34 30.71
CA ARG A 37 25.30 -25.78 29.33
C ARG A 37 23.82 -25.94 29.12
N ASN A 38 23.12 -26.61 30.03
CA ASN A 38 21.67 -26.84 29.90
C ASN A 38 20.88 -25.54 29.95
N VAL A 39 21.23 -24.61 30.84
CA VAL A 39 20.61 -23.27 30.91
C VAL A 39 20.90 -22.50 29.62
N LEU A 40 22.13 -22.55 29.10
CA LEU A 40 22.46 -21.88 27.85
C LEU A 40 21.67 -22.44 26.66
N ILE A 41 21.59 -23.77 26.53
CA ILE A 41 20.80 -24.41 25.46
C ILE A 41 19.32 -24.02 25.57
N LEU A 42 18.76 -24.08 26.79
CA LEU A 42 17.36 -23.70 27.02
C LEU A 42 17.10 -22.23 26.70
N SER A 43 17.99 -21.34 27.10
CA SER A 43 17.89 -19.90 26.78
C SER A 43 17.95 -19.62 25.29
N LEU A 44 18.86 -20.28 24.56
CA LEU A 44 18.95 -20.15 23.10
C LEU A 44 17.69 -20.67 22.41
N LEU A 45 17.16 -21.80 22.86
CA LEU A 45 15.94 -22.40 22.31
C LEU A 45 14.73 -21.47 22.50
N ILE A 46 14.54 -20.95 23.71
CA ILE A 46 13.48 -19.99 24.01
C ILE A 46 13.64 -18.73 23.17
N SER A 47 14.85 -18.17 23.07
CA SER A 47 15.12 -16.98 22.28
C SER A 47 14.82 -17.19 20.80
N PHE A 48 15.20 -18.34 20.26
CA PHE A 48 14.94 -18.69 18.85
C PHE A 48 13.44 -18.85 18.57
N ILE A 49 12.71 -19.54 19.44
CA ILE A 49 11.26 -19.70 19.31
C ILE A 49 10.56 -18.33 19.39
N THR A 50 10.88 -17.55 20.42
CA THR A 50 10.26 -16.24 20.63
C THR A 50 10.58 -15.27 19.47
N GLY A 51 11.83 -15.21 19.03
CA GLY A 51 12.24 -14.41 17.88
C GLY A 51 11.56 -14.85 16.60
N GLY A 52 11.47 -16.15 16.36
CA GLY A 52 10.78 -16.72 15.19
C GLY A 52 9.29 -16.40 15.18
N LEU A 53 8.62 -16.57 16.30
CA LEU A 53 7.19 -16.23 16.42
C LEU A 53 6.93 -14.73 16.22
N LEU A 54 7.77 -13.89 16.83
CA LEU A 54 7.67 -12.44 16.68
C LEU A 54 7.90 -12.02 15.21
N PHE A 55 8.91 -12.58 14.56
CA PHE A 55 9.18 -12.33 13.14
C PHE A 55 7.98 -12.73 12.26
N LEU A 56 7.41 -13.91 12.48
CA LEU A 56 6.24 -14.38 11.73
C LEU A 56 5.02 -13.47 11.96
N ALA A 57 4.79 -13.07 13.21
CA ALA A 57 3.71 -12.15 13.55
C ALA A 57 3.86 -10.80 12.85
N LEU A 58 5.03 -10.17 12.96
CA LEU A 58 5.32 -8.90 12.29
C LEU A 58 5.19 -8.99 10.77
N ASN A 59 5.73 -10.04 10.18
CA ASN A 59 5.67 -10.24 8.73
C ASN A 59 4.23 -10.39 8.24
N ARG A 60 3.41 -11.17 8.96
CA ARG A 60 2.03 -11.45 8.55
C ARG A 60 1.05 -10.32 8.88
N LEU A 61 1.22 -9.67 10.03
CA LEU A 61 0.27 -8.66 10.52
C LEU A 61 0.56 -7.24 10.03
N LEU A 62 1.84 -6.90 9.78
CA LEU A 62 2.25 -5.56 9.36
C LEU A 62 2.88 -5.54 7.96
N ILE A 63 3.96 -6.28 7.76
CA ILE A 63 4.78 -6.12 6.56
C ILE A 63 4.00 -6.51 5.31
N HIS A 64 3.31 -7.64 5.33
CA HIS A 64 2.57 -8.13 4.18
C HIS A 64 1.40 -7.21 3.77
N PRO A 65 0.52 -6.75 4.68
CA PRO A 65 -0.54 -5.79 4.35
C PRO A 65 0.00 -4.48 3.80
N ILE A 66 0.99 -3.89 4.44
CA ILE A 66 1.59 -2.63 3.98
C ILE A 66 2.18 -2.78 2.57
N ARG A 67 2.88 -3.88 2.31
CA ARG A 67 3.43 -4.17 0.98
C ARG A 67 2.33 -4.33 -0.07
N ASN A 68 1.23 -4.98 0.27
CA ASN A 68 0.09 -5.13 -0.63
C ASN A 68 -0.54 -3.78 -0.97
N MET A 69 -0.79 -2.92 0.03
CA MET A 69 -1.28 -1.55 -0.19
C MET A 69 -0.35 -0.76 -1.11
N THR A 70 0.95 -0.79 -0.83
CA THR A 70 1.95 -0.08 -1.64
C THR A 70 1.96 -0.59 -3.08
N THR A 71 1.96 -1.91 -3.28
CA THR A 71 1.96 -2.51 -4.62
C THR A 71 0.67 -2.19 -5.38
N ASN A 72 -0.48 -2.23 -4.71
CA ASN A 72 -1.75 -1.85 -5.30
C ASN A 72 -1.74 -0.37 -5.71
N MET A 73 -1.25 0.51 -4.84
CA MET A 73 -1.16 1.95 -5.13
C MET A 73 -0.29 2.24 -6.37
N LEU A 74 0.83 1.54 -6.51
CA LEU A 74 1.69 1.66 -7.70
C LEU A 74 0.97 1.20 -8.96
N ARG A 75 0.28 0.05 -8.93
CA ARG A 75 -0.51 -0.44 -10.06
C ARG A 75 -1.66 0.50 -10.42
N PHE A 76 -2.32 1.04 -9.43
CA PHE A 76 -3.38 2.02 -9.64
C PHE A 76 -2.86 3.32 -10.27
N ALA A 77 -1.66 3.78 -9.89
CA ALA A 77 -1.03 4.95 -10.51
C ALA A 77 -0.73 4.75 -11.99
N ASP A 78 -0.36 3.53 -12.40
CA ASP A 78 -0.09 3.18 -13.80
C ASP A 78 -1.37 3.07 -14.65
N ALA A 79 -2.49 2.65 -14.05
CA ALA A 79 -3.76 2.45 -14.75
C ALA A 79 -4.96 2.88 -13.86
N PRO A 80 -5.13 4.18 -13.58
CA PRO A 80 -6.16 4.66 -12.64
C PRO A 80 -7.60 4.47 -13.16
N GLU A 81 -7.79 4.22 -14.44
CA GLU A 81 -9.10 3.94 -15.04
C GLU A 81 -9.57 2.49 -14.80
N ASP A 82 -8.67 1.58 -14.40
CA ASP A 82 -9.01 0.18 -14.15
C ASP A 82 -9.70 0.02 -12.79
N LYS A 83 -11.01 -0.27 -12.82
CA LYS A 83 -11.82 -0.47 -11.61
C LYS A 83 -11.38 -1.67 -10.78
N ALA A 84 -10.71 -2.65 -11.38
CA ALA A 84 -10.23 -3.84 -10.69
C ALA A 84 -9.01 -3.55 -9.78
N LEU A 85 -8.38 -2.38 -9.93
CA LEU A 85 -7.22 -1.97 -9.14
C LEU A 85 -7.58 -1.18 -7.88
N VAL A 86 -8.87 -0.88 -7.65
CA VAL A 86 -9.30 -0.26 -6.40
C VAL A 86 -9.10 -1.24 -5.24
N ILE A 87 -8.52 -0.76 -4.15
CA ILE A 87 -8.30 -1.57 -2.95
C ILE A 87 -9.66 -1.97 -2.38
N GLU A 88 -9.86 -3.28 -2.22
CA GLU A 88 -11.01 -3.83 -1.51
C GLU A 88 -10.75 -3.82 0.00
N ASP A 89 -11.83 -3.63 0.78
CA ASP A 89 -11.77 -3.71 2.24
C ASP A 89 -11.44 -5.14 2.67
N SER A 90 -10.33 -5.31 3.36
CA SER A 90 -9.91 -6.60 3.93
C SER A 90 -10.74 -7.02 5.15
N GLY A 91 -11.66 -6.19 5.63
CA GLY A 91 -12.46 -6.43 6.84
C GLY A 91 -11.69 -6.28 8.15
N ARG A 92 -10.49 -5.71 8.13
CA ARG A 92 -9.67 -5.45 9.33
C ARG A 92 -10.29 -4.34 10.18
N GLY A 93 -10.29 -4.56 11.49
CA GLY A 93 -10.78 -3.58 12.47
C GLY A 93 -9.70 -2.69 13.09
N ASP A 94 -8.44 -2.80 12.63
CA ASP A 94 -7.31 -2.02 13.12
C ASP A 94 -7.03 -0.76 12.25
N GLU A 95 -5.97 -0.03 12.59
CA GLU A 95 -5.56 1.20 11.88
C GLU A 95 -5.20 0.94 10.42
N LEU A 96 -4.70 -0.25 10.11
CA LEU A 96 -4.41 -0.65 8.73
C LEU A 96 -5.69 -0.84 7.93
N GLY A 97 -6.73 -1.42 8.53
CA GLY A 97 -8.05 -1.53 7.89
C GLY A 97 -8.70 -0.16 7.65
N VAL A 98 -8.52 0.80 8.56
CA VAL A 98 -8.94 2.18 8.34
C VAL A 98 -8.19 2.78 7.15
N ALA A 99 -6.87 2.63 7.09
CA ALA A 99 -6.06 3.14 5.99
C ALA A 99 -6.42 2.51 4.64
N GLU A 100 -6.74 1.20 4.59
CA GLU A 100 -7.21 0.52 3.39
C GLU A 100 -8.53 1.12 2.87
N ARG A 101 -9.51 1.33 3.76
CA ARG A 101 -10.80 1.93 3.40
C ARG A 101 -10.67 3.34 2.87
N GLU A 102 -9.90 4.18 3.56
CA GLU A 102 -9.68 5.57 3.14
C GLU A 102 -8.94 5.65 1.81
N LEU A 103 -7.93 4.79 1.61
CA LEU A 103 -7.22 4.71 0.34
C LEU A 103 -8.13 4.24 -0.80
N GLY A 104 -8.97 3.22 -0.55
CA GLY A 104 -9.97 2.75 -1.52
C GLY A 104 -11.01 3.82 -1.86
N ALA A 105 -11.48 4.59 -0.88
CA ALA A 105 -12.39 5.72 -1.11
C ALA A 105 -11.72 6.80 -1.96
N MET A 106 -10.48 7.16 -1.67
CA MET A 106 -9.71 8.13 -2.47
C MET A 106 -9.51 7.66 -3.92
N GLN A 107 -9.20 6.38 -4.13
CA GLN A 107 -9.07 5.80 -5.46
C GLN A 107 -10.37 5.88 -6.25
N LYS A 108 -11.52 5.58 -5.63
CA LYS A 108 -12.84 5.71 -6.26
C LYS A 108 -13.15 7.15 -6.67
N HIS A 109 -12.94 8.11 -5.77
CA HIS A 109 -13.16 9.53 -6.08
C HIS A 109 -12.26 9.99 -7.24
N LEU A 110 -11.01 9.53 -7.30
CA LEU A 110 -10.12 9.86 -8.40
C LEU A 110 -10.62 9.28 -9.74
N GLN A 111 -11.11 8.04 -9.75
CA GLN A 111 -11.72 7.43 -10.94
C GLN A 111 -12.95 8.19 -11.43
N GLU A 112 -13.82 8.59 -10.52
CA GLU A 112 -15.00 9.41 -10.84
C GLU A 112 -14.58 10.73 -11.47
N ALA A 113 -13.62 11.45 -10.87
CA ALA A 113 -13.12 12.71 -11.40
C ALA A 113 -12.46 12.57 -12.79
N LEU A 114 -11.68 11.50 -13.00
CA LEU A 114 -11.09 11.21 -14.30
C LEU A 114 -12.15 10.88 -15.36
N SER A 115 -13.16 10.10 -15.01
CA SER A 115 -14.28 9.76 -15.89
C SER A 115 -15.08 10.99 -16.30
N GLU A 116 -15.39 11.88 -15.35
CA GLU A 116 -16.08 13.14 -15.61
C GLU A 116 -15.27 14.06 -16.52
N ARG A 117 -13.96 14.19 -16.25
CA ARG A 117 -13.05 14.98 -17.09
C ARG A 117 -13.00 14.46 -18.52
N LYS A 118 -12.97 13.14 -18.70
CA LYS A 118 -12.99 12.51 -20.02
C LYS A 118 -14.30 12.79 -20.74
N HIS A 119 -15.43 12.65 -20.04
CA HIS A 119 -16.75 12.96 -20.60
C HIS A 119 -16.86 14.42 -21.06
N LEU A 120 -16.34 15.37 -20.26
CA LEU A 120 -16.31 16.79 -20.63
C LEU A 120 -15.42 17.04 -21.86
N ALA A 121 -14.28 16.36 -21.96
CA ALA A 121 -13.41 16.47 -23.12
C ALA A 121 -14.08 15.93 -24.39
N ASP A 122 -14.74 14.78 -24.30
CA ASP A 122 -15.49 14.19 -25.42
C ASP A 122 -16.65 15.10 -25.88
N LEU A 123 -17.37 15.69 -24.93
CA LEU A 123 -18.42 16.69 -25.23
C LEU A 123 -17.84 17.93 -25.92
N GLY A 124 -16.69 18.42 -25.47
CA GLY A 124 -16.01 19.55 -26.10
C GLY A 124 -15.61 19.27 -27.56
N LEU A 125 -15.12 18.08 -27.83
CA LEU A 125 -14.82 17.62 -29.18
C LEU A 125 -16.07 17.52 -30.06
N ALA A 126 -17.17 16.98 -29.52
CA ALA A 126 -18.45 16.89 -30.23
C ALA A 126 -18.99 18.28 -30.59
N ILE A 127 -18.98 19.22 -29.64
CA ILE A 127 -19.43 20.62 -29.87
C ILE A 127 -18.53 21.30 -30.94
N SER A 128 -17.22 21.08 -30.90
CA SER A 128 -16.30 21.64 -31.90
C SER A 128 -16.61 21.12 -33.29
N LYS A 129 -16.90 19.82 -33.41
CA LYS A 129 -17.32 19.19 -34.68
C LYS A 129 -18.63 19.77 -35.19
N ILE A 130 -19.65 19.88 -34.35
CA ILE A 130 -20.94 20.48 -34.69
C ILE A 130 -20.74 21.92 -35.21
N ASN A 131 -19.97 22.74 -34.52
CA ASN A 131 -19.70 24.11 -34.92
C ASN A 131 -18.97 24.17 -36.29
N HIS A 132 -18.03 23.28 -36.54
CA HIS A 132 -17.38 23.16 -37.83
C HIS A 132 -18.36 22.80 -38.94
N ASP A 133 -19.21 21.82 -38.72
CA ASP A 133 -20.20 21.34 -39.68
C ASP A 133 -21.29 22.40 -39.97
N MET A 134 -21.73 23.10 -38.92
CA MET A 134 -22.65 24.24 -39.10
C MET A 134 -22.03 25.37 -39.93
N ARG A 135 -20.73 25.70 -39.68
CA ARG A 135 -20.04 26.72 -40.47
C ARG A 135 -19.95 26.32 -41.94
N ASN A 136 -19.66 25.03 -42.20
CA ASN A 136 -19.58 24.49 -43.55
C ASN A 136 -20.92 24.51 -44.29
N LEU A 137 -22.05 24.41 -43.56
CA LEU A 137 -23.40 24.53 -44.13
C LEU A 137 -23.83 25.97 -44.32
N LEU A 138 -23.49 26.86 -43.39
CA LEU A 138 -23.89 28.26 -43.43
C LEU A 138 -23.14 29.08 -44.48
N THR A 139 -21.82 28.81 -44.66
CA THR A 139 -21.00 29.58 -45.62
C THR A 139 -21.48 29.46 -47.06
N PRO A 140 -21.84 28.31 -47.63
CA PRO A 140 -22.44 28.19 -48.96
C PRO A 140 -23.84 28.85 -49.03
N ALA A 141 -24.65 28.73 -47.95
CA ALA A 141 -25.97 29.34 -47.91
C ALA A 141 -25.91 30.88 -47.98
N GLN A 142 -24.94 31.47 -47.25
CA GLN A 142 -24.64 32.91 -47.30
C GLN A 142 -24.21 33.34 -48.69
N LEU A 143 -23.25 32.60 -49.29
CA LEU A 143 -22.79 32.91 -50.65
C LEU A 143 -23.88 32.82 -51.71
N LEU A 144 -24.81 31.84 -51.59
CA LEU A 144 -25.97 31.73 -52.46
C LEU A 144 -26.93 32.89 -52.23
N SER A 145 -27.19 33.27 -50.99
CA SER A 145 -28.02 34.41 -50.65
C SER A 145 -27.47 35.74 -51.21
N ASP A 146 -26.16 35.96 -51.08
CA ASP A 146 -25.48 37.14 -51.60
C ASP A 146 -25.56 37.18 -53.15
N ARG A 147 -25.43 36.03 -53.81
CA ARG A 147 -25.60 35.92 -55.28
C ARG A 147 -27.05 36.20 -55.70
N LEU A 148 -28.02 35.68 -54.96
CA LEU A 148 -29.44 35.96 -55.20
C LEU A 148 -29.78 37.47 -55.00
N ALA A 149 -29.20 38.10 -54.02
CA ALA A 149 -29.37 39.55 -53.79
C ALA A 149 -28.76 40.41 -54.89
N SER A 150 -27.73 39.91 -55.65
CA SER A 150 -27.10 40.59 -56.76
C SER A 150 -27.83 40.44 -58.11
N VAL A 151 -28.86 39.58 -58.21
CA VAL A 151 -29.69 39.36 -59.40
C VAL A 151 -30.70 40.51 -59.54
N SER A 152 -30.70 41.13 -60.71
CA SER A 152 -31.55 42.32 -61.00
C SER A 152 -33.05 41.97 -61.26
N ASP A 153 -33.48 40.77 -60.95
CA ASP A 153 -34.88 40.36 -61.08
C ASP A 153 -35.71 40.86 -59.87
N PRO A 154 -36.83 41.63 -60.07
CA PRO A 154 -37.65 42.20 -59.02
C PRO A 154 -38.31 41.14 -58.09
N MET A 155 -38.52 39.92 -58.61
CA MET A 155 -39.12 38.83 -57.83
C MET A 155 -38.08 38.20 -56.87
N VAL A 156 -36.84 38.08 -57.30
CA VAL A 156 -35.72 37.55 -56.49
C VAL A 156 -35.33 38.54 -55.41
N GLN A 157 -35.33 39.84 -55.66
CA GLN A 157 -35.04 40.88 -54.70
C GLN A 157 -36.06 40.97 -53.54
N ARG A 158 -37.30 40.57 -53.76
CA ARG A 158 -38.35 40.51 -52.72
C ARG A 158 -38.25 39.27 -51.84
N LEU A 159 -37.72 38.16 -52.35
CA LEU A 159 -37.64 36.84 -51.65
C LEU A 159 -36.31 36.63 -50.91
N ALA A 160 -35.20 37.14 -51.44
CA ALA A 160 -33.85 36.94 -50.87
C ALA A 160 -33.73 37.39 -49.38
N PRO A 161 -34.26 38.52 -48.92
CA PRO A 161 -34.20 38.95 -47.50
C PRO A 161 -35.01 38.08 -46.55
N ARG A 162 -36.02 37.32 -47.07
CA ARG A 162 -36.82 36.40 -46.24
C ARG A 162 -36.14 35.09 -45.99
N ILE A 163 -35.27 34.64 -46.89
CA ILE A 163 -34.50 33.41 -46.75
C ILE A 163 -33.34 33.62 -45.77
N VAL A 164 -32.75 34.80 -45.68
CA VAL A 164 -31.63 35.13 -44.78
C VAL A 164 -32.08 35.33 -43.33
N LYS A 165 -33.34 35.64 -43.11
CA LYS A 165 -33.92 35.97 -41.78
C LYS A 165 -34.63 34.80 -41.11
N ALA A 166 -34.76 33.64 -41.76
CA ALA A 166 -35.31 32.40 -41.22
C ALA A 166 -34.20 31.52 -40.61
#